data_5ca75fe0b29ba022979676255255420a
#
_entry.id   5ca75fe0b29ba022979676255255420a
#
_cell.length_a   1.000
_cell.length_b   1.000
_cell.length_c   1.000
_cell.angle_alpha   90.00
_cell.angle_beta   90.00
_cell.angle_gamma   90.00
#
_symmetry.space_group_name_H-M   'P 1'
#
loop_
_entity.id
_entity.type
_entity.pdbx_description
1 polymer ?
#
loop_
_entity_poly.entity_id
_entity_poly.type
_entity_poly.pdbx_seq_one_letter_code
_entity_poly.pdbx_strand_id
1 'polypeptide(L)'
;MQDLGIISPGLEEFRELAVHSRVIPVRLKVLADAETPIGLYRKLAKGQPGTFLLESAAVGGAWSRYSFIGAKSRATLTTKDGQAHWIGEPPVGVPVAGNPVEAVRDTIAALQTDRFEGLPPFTSGLVGFLGWEAVRHWEKLTAPPEDDLHLPEMALNLVTDMAVHDNVDGTVLLIANAINFDNSSERVDDAWHDAVARVKALLDQVSTPVAQPVSVLEPAALDFASSVQERWDEAKYLEAIDRGKEAIVDGEVFQVVISRRFEMECKADPLDVYRVLRNTNPSPYMYIFSLEDADGREYSIVGSSPEALVTVTGGEVITHPIAGSRPRGKTVEADKALATELLADQKERAEHLMLVDLSRNDLSKVCVAGTVDVTQFMEVERFSHIMHLVSTVVGELAPHAKAYDVLKATFPAGTLSGAPKPRALRLLDELEPHRRGIYGGVVGYLDFAGDMDMAIAIRSALLREGRAYVQAGGGIVADSHKPSEALETVNKAAAPLRAVHTAGSLQNISAETVRDAGTVDGGTPTS
;
A
#
# COMPACT_ATOMS: atom_id res chain seq x y z
N MET A 1 10.73 -15.60 -25.46
CA MET A 1 9.79 -16.69 -25.84
C MET A 1 10.32 -18.10 -25.48
N GLN A 2 11.58 -18.24 -25.01
CA GLN A 2 12.21 -19.56 -24.82
C GLN A 2 11.76 -20.32 -23.56
N ASP A 3 11.08 -19.70 -22.58
CA ASP A 3 10.80 -20.31 -21.27
C ASP A 3 9.32 -20.54 -20.96
N LEU A 4 8.42 -20.33 -21.93
CA LEU A 4 6.99 -20.58 -21.72
C LEU A 4 6.72 -22.08 -21.54
N GLY A 5 5.99 -22.42 -20.47
CA GLY A 5 5.61 -23.80 -20.17
C GLY A 5 6.71 -24.67 -19.55
N ILE A 6 7.88 -24.07 -19.20
CA ILE A 6 9.00 -24.76 -18.59
C ILE A 6 9.15 -24.35 -17.13
N ILE A 7 9.18 -25.32 -16.22
CA ILE A 7 9.47 -25.05 -14.80
C ILE A 7 10.99 -24.85 -14.65
N SER A 8 11.38 -23.73 -14.06
CA SER A 8 12.77 -23.38 -13.76
C SER A 8 12.92 -22.84 -12.33
N PRO A 9 14.08 -23.02 -11.68
CA PRO A 9 15.23 -23.81 -12.14
C PRO A 9 14.93 -25.30 -12.21
N GLY A 10 15.70 -26.05 -13.03
CA GLY A 10 15.72 -27.50 -12.99
C GLY A 10 16.39 -28.01 -11.71
N LEU A 11 16.26 -29.34 -11.41
CA LEU A 11 16.76 -29.87 -10.14
C LEU A 11 18.28 -29.66 -9.95
N GLU A 12 19.10 -29.83 -11.00
CA GLU A 12 20.55 -29.67 -10.90
C GLU A 12 20.93 -28.20 -10.59
N GLU A 13 20.37 -27.27 -11.34
CA GLU A 13 20.53 -25.83 -11.10
C GLU A 13 20.02 -25.43 -9.70
N PHE A 14 18.91 -26.01 -9.27
CA PHE A 14 18.36 -25.79 -7.94
C PHE A 14 19.33 -26.23 -6.82
N ARG A 15 19.99 -27.39 -6.98
CA ARG A 15 21.00 -27.88 -6.04
C ARG A 15 22.18 -26.93 -5.94
N GLU A 16 22.64 -26.37 -7.07
CA GLU A 16 23.72 -25.37 -7.10
C GLU A 16 23.32 -24.09 -6.35
N LEU A 17 22.11 -23.57 -6.62
CA LEU A 17 21.58 -22.38 -5.95
C LEU A 17 21.40 -22.60 -4.44
N ALA A 18 20.97 -23.79 -4.03
CA ALA A 18 20.72 -24.14 -2.62
C ALA A 18 21.97 -24.13 -1.74
N VAL A 19 23.16 -24.14 -2.33
CA VAL A 19 24.43 -24.00 -1.59
C VAL A 19 24.54 -22.63 -0.94
N HIS A 20 23.98 -21.57 -1.57
CA HIS A 20 24.17 -20.17 -1.16
C HIS A 20 22.86 -19.45 -0.83
N SER A 21 21.72 -19.96 -1.27
CA SER A 21 20.42 -19.30 -1.13
C SER A 21 19.45 -20.13 -0.31
N ARG A 22 18.84 -19.54 0.71
CA ARG A 22 17.77 -20.17 1.50
C ARG A 22 16.40 -20.07 0.87
N VAL A 23 16.21 -19.14 -0.07
CA VAL A 23 14.96 -18.91 -0.79
C VAL A 23 15.23 -18.95 -2.27
N ILE A 24 14.60 -19.88 -2.98
CA ILE A 24 14.78 -20.05 -4.42
C ILE A 24 13.40 -20.07 -5.07
N PRO A 25 13.10 -19.13 -5.97
CA PRO A 25 11.82 -19.08 -6.68
C PRO A 25 11.78 -20.16 -7.77
N VAL A 26 11.03 -21.22 -7.54
CA VAL A 26 10.65 -22.19 -8.59
C VAL A 26 9.46 -21.61 -9.32
N ARG A 27 9.56 -21.52 -10.66
CA ARG A 27 8.65 -20.69 -11.46
C ARG A 27 8.23 -21.34 -12.76
N LEU A 28 7.05 -20.93 -13.23
CA LEU A 28 6.49 -21.32 -14.52
C LEU A 28 5.86 -20.10 -15.20
N LYS A 29 6.34 -19.72 -16.37
CA LYS A 29 5.73 -18.67 -17.18
C LYS A 29 4.73 -19.26 -18.16
N VAL A 30 3.51 -18.68 -18.23
CA VAL A 30 2.43 -19.12 -19.11
C VAL A 30 1.78 -17.94 -19.82
N LEU A 31 1.19 -18.17 -21.00
CA LEU A 31 0.26 -17.24 -21.61
C LEU A 31 -1.07 -17.32 -20.87
N ALA A 32 -1.57 -16.20 -20.41
CA ALA A 32 -2.85 -16.10 -19.70
C ALA A 32 -3.52 -14.75 -20.01
N ASP A 33 -3.52 -14.40 -21.28
CA ASP A 33 -4.02 -13.15 -21.85
C ASP A 33 -5.53 -12.92 -21.65
N ALA A 34 -6.26 -13.97 -21.31
CA ALA A 34 -7.67 -13.89 -20.91
C ALA A 34 -7.87 -13.59 -19.40
N GLU A 35 -6.81 -13.62 -18.59
CA GLU A 35 -6.87 -13.38 -17.16
C GLU A 35 -6.64 -11.90 -16.83
N THR A 36 -7.25 -11.46 -15.74
CA THR A 36 -7.01 -10.14 -15.15
C THR A 36 -6.44 -10.29 -13.73
N PRO A 37 -5.74 -9.28 -13.19
CA PRO A 37 -5.26 -9.36 -11.80
C PRO A 37 -6.37 -9.68 -10.79
N ILE A 38 -7.55 -9.09 -10.94
CA ILE A 38 -8.73 -9.37 -10.09
C ILE A 38 -9.23 -10.82 -10.29
N GLY A 39 -9.25 -11.30 -11.54
CA GLY A 39 -9.62 -12.67 -11.85
C GLY A 39 -8.66 -13.68 -11.22
N LEU A 40 -7.37 -13.43 -11.32
CA LEU A 40 -6.33 -14.23 -10.67
C LEU A 40 -6.46 -14.20 -9.14
N TYR A 41 -6.69 -13.03 -8.55
CA TYR A 41 -6.91 -12.90 -7.11
C TYR A 41 -8.10 -13.74 -6.64
N ARG A 42 -9.23 -13.72 -7.35
CA ARG A 42 -10.39 -14.59 -7.03
C ARG A 42 -10.04 -16.06 -7.04
N LYS A 43 -9.26 -16.50 -8.02
CA LYS A 43 -8.85 -17.91 -8.18
C LYS A 43 -7.87 -18.38 -7.11
N LEU A 44 -6.91 -17.51 -6.73
CA LEU A 44 -5.80 -17.87 -5.85
C LEU A 44 -6.07 -17.56 -4.38
N ALA A 45 -6.67 -16.40 -4.07
CA ALA A 45 -6.89 -15.95 -2.70
C ALA A 45 -8.09 -16.63 -2.03
N LYS A 46 -9.17 -16.87 -2.78
CA LYS A 46 -10.39 -17.56 -2.30
C LYS A 46 -10.96 -16.97 -0.99
N GLY A 47 -10.79 -15.65 -0.77
CA GLY A 47 -11.23 -14.96 0.44
C GLY A 47 -10.49 -15.34 1.72
N GLN A 48 -9.34 -15.99 1.63
CA GLN A 48 -8.59 -16.44 2.81
C GLN A 48 -7.64 -15.36 3.33
N PRO A 49 -7.40 -15.29 4.66
CA PRO A 49 -6.35 -14.43 5.22
C PRO A 49 -4.96 -14.92 4.80
N GLY A 50 -3.99 -14.00 4.81
CA GLY A 50 -2.64 -14.24 4.32
C GLY A 50 -2.51 -14.10 2.80
N THR A 51 -3.45 -13.39 2.14
CA THR A 51 -3.48 -13.16 0.69
C THR A 51 -3.43 -11.67 0.36
N PHE A 52 -3.00 -11.35 -0.86
CA PHE A 52 -2.87 -9.96 -1.31
C PHE A 52 -3.00 -9.81 -2.83
N LEU A 53 -3.34 -8.61 -3.26
CA LEU A 53 -3.17 -8.11 -4.62
C LEU A 53 -2.51 -6.74 -4.54
N LEU A 54 -1.40 -6.55 -5.25
CA LEU A 54 -0.77 -5.26 -5.49
C LEU A 54 -0.78 -5.00 -6.98
N GLU A 55 -1.30 -3.87 -7.40
CA GLU A 55 -1.27 -3.45 -8.80
C GLU A 55 -1.13 -1.93 -8.92
N SER A 56 -0.75 -1.45 -10.09
CA SER A 56 -0.84 -0.04 -10.44
C SER A 56 -1.95 0.17 -11.44
N ALA A 57 -2.87 1.07 -11.13
CA ALA A 57 -3.94 1.47 -12.03
C ALA A 57 -3.64 2.80 -12.75
N ALA A 58 -2.47 3.40 -12.52
CA ALA A 58 -2.03 4.60 -13.24
C ALA A 58 -1.58 4.27 -14.66
N VAL A 59 -2.02 5.07 -15.61
CA VAL A 59 -1.64 4.92 -17.02
C VAL A 59 -0.31 5.63 -17.26
N GLY A 60 0.68 4.90 -17.79
CA GLY A 60 1.90 5.50 -18.35
C GLY A 60 3.16 5.50 -17.49
N GLY A 61 3.16 4.87 -16.32
CA GLY A 61 4.36 4.73 -15.49
C GLY A 61 5.03 3.35 -15.59
N ALA A 62 6.32 3.25 -15.25
CA ALA A 62 7.05 1.98 -15.18
C ALA A 62 6.42 0.98 -14.20
N TRP A 63 5.73 1.47 -13.20
CA TRP A 63 5.01 0.73 -12.16
C TRP A 63 3.75 -0.01 -12.64
N SER A 64 3.22 0.33 -13.81
CA SER A 64 2.01 -0.29 -14.35
C SER A 64 2.26 -1.65 -15.02
N ARG A 65 3.50 -2.12 -15.06
CA ARG A 65 3.83 -3.35 -15.78
C ARG A 65 3.38 -4.61 -15.03
N TYR A 66 3.64 -4.71 -13.73
CA TYR A 66 3.41 -5.93 -12.98
C TYR A 66 2.28 -5.79 -11.96
N SER A 67 1.44 -6.82 -11.88
CA SER A 67 0.51 -7.00 -10.77
C SER A 67 0.91 -8.25 -10.00
N PHE A 68 0.99 -8.15 -8.67
CA PHE A 68 1.44 -9.22 -7.78
C PHE A 68 0.24 -9.79 -7.01
N ILE A 69 0.01 -11.09 -7.12
CA ILE A 69 -1.13 -11.78 -6.52
C ILE A 69 -0.60 -12.87 -5.60
N GLY A 70 -0.76 -12.71 -4.30
CA GLY A 70 -0.36 -13.70 -3.30
C GLY A 70 -1.45 -14.73 -3.06
N ALA A 71 -1.10 -16.00 -3.16
CA ALA A 71 -1.86 -17.10 -2.59
C ALA A 71 -1.67 -17.12 -1.06
N LYS A 72 -2.40 -18.01 -0.35
CA LYS A 72 -2.31 -18.08 1.11
C LYS A 72 -0.87 -18.30 1.59
N SER A 73 -0.38 -17.38 2.39
CA SER A 73 0.93 -17.48 3.03
C SER A 73 0.96 -18.60 4.08
N ARG A 74 2.11 -19.27 4.22
CA ARG A 74 2.33 -20.27 5.30
C ARG A 74 2.55 -19.62 6.67
N ALA A 75 3.07 -18.41 6.68
CA ALA A 75 3.35 -17.67 7.90
C ALA A 75 3.22 -16.16 7.67
N THR A 76 2.74 -15.46 8.69
CA THR A 76 2.63 -14.00 8.70
C THR A 76 3.31 -13.47 9.95
N LEU A 77 4.29 -12.59 9.77
CA LEU A 77 4.92 -11.85 10.87
C LEU A 77 4.00 -10.69 11.26
N THR A 78 3.54 -10.69 12.50
CA THR A 78 2.63 -9.68 13.06
C THR A 78 3.09 -9.26 14.45
N THR A 79 2.25 -8.55 15.19
CA THR A 79 2.51 -8.19 16.59
C THR A 79 1.43 -8.73 17.51
N LYS A 80 1.86 -9.16 18.69
CA LYS A 80 1.00 -9.47 19.82
C LYS A 80 1.62 -8.87 21.08
N ASP A 81 0.84 -8.11 21.85
CA ASP A 81 1.29 -7.46 23.08
C ASP A 81 2.59 -6.63 22.89
N GLY A 82 2.71 -5.94 21.75
CA GLY A 82 3.88 -5.13 21.40
C GLY A 82 5.14 -5.92 21.06
N GLN A 83 5.05 -7.24 20.92
CA GLN A 83 6.15 -8.15 20.56
C GLN A 83 5.94 -8.73 19.16
N ALA A 84 7.02 -9.08 18.49
CA ALA A 84 6.97 -9.86 17.25
C ALA A 84 6.27 -11.20 17.51
N HIS A 85 5.38 -11.56 16.62
CA HIS A 85 4.62 -12.80 16.69
C HIS A 85 4.41 -13.36 15.28
N TRP A 86 4.45 -14.68 15.13
CA TRP A 86 4.14 -15.35 13.87
C TRP A 86 2.80 -16.07 13.95
N ILE A 87 1.96 -15.83 12.97
CA ILE A 87 0.81 -16.66 12.66
C ILE A 87 1.31 -17.74 11.68
N GLY A 88 1.08 -19.01 11.97
CA GLY A 88 1.66 -20.12 11.19
C GLY A 88 3.09 -20.47 11.63
N GLU A 89 3.78 -21.25 10.80
CA GLU A 89 5.11 -21.78 11.11
C GLU A 89 6.20 -20.98 10.38
N PRO A 90 7.01 -20.18 11.09
CA PRO A 90 8.12 -19.46 10.50
C PRO A 90 9.32 -20.38 10.22
N PRO A 91 10.24 -20.00 9.30
CA PRO A 91 11.50 -20.70 9.11
C PRO A 91 12.38 -20.67 10.37
N VAL A 92 13.14 -21.74 10.59
CA VAL A 92 14.10 -21.81 11.72
C VAL A 92 15.16 -20.69 11.58
N GLY A 93 15.47 -20.05 12.68
CA GLY A 93 16.49 -19.00 12.74
C GLY A 93 16.00 -17.57 12.44
N VAL A 94 14.70 -17.38 12.19
CA VAL A 94 14.09 -16.05 12.21
C VAL A 94 13.61 -15.72 13.63
N PRO A 95 13.55 -14.43 14.02
CA PRO A 95 13.01 -14.03 15.34
C PRO A 95 11.54 -14.40 15.50
N VAL A 96 11.19 -15.00 16.62
CA VAL A 96 9.80 -15.39 16.96
C VAL A 96 9.19 -14.53 18.08
N ALA A 97 9.96 -13.63 18.66
CA ALA A 97 9.56 -12.69 19.71
C ALA A 97 10.50 -11.48 19.71
N GLY A 98 10.26 -10.52 20.58
CA GLY A 98 11.10 -9.33 20.73
C GLY A 98 10.58 -8.13 19.94
N ASN A 99 11.46 -7.18 19.66
CA ASN A 99 11.08 -5.95 18.97
C ASN A 99 10.57 -6.24 17.54
N PRO A 100 9.33 -5.83 17.19
CA PRO A 100 8.72 -6.18 15.91
C PRO A 100 9.51 -5.71 14.68
N VAL A 101 9.98 -4.46 14.68
CA VAL A 101 10.69 -3.92 13.52
C VAL A 101 12.11 -4.50 13.38
N GLU A 102 12.74 -4.88 14.50
CA GLU A 102 14.00 -5.64 14.45
C GLU A 102 13.77 -7.06 13.92
N ALA A 103 12.63 -7.68 14.29
CA ALA A 103 12.26 -8.98 13.74
C ALA A 103 12.08 -8.94 12.22
N VAL A 104 11.55 -7.86 11.65
CA VAL A 104 11.50 -7.65 10.19
C VAL A 104 12.92 -7.63 9.61
N ARG A 105 13.81 -6.79 10.18
CA ARG A 105 15.22 -6.69 9.73
C ARG A 105 15.91 -8.05 9.73
N ASP A 106 15.81 -8.74 10.85
CA ASP A 106 16.56 -9.98 11.07
C ASP A 106 15.98 -11.15 10.24
N THR A 107 14.66 -11.13 9.98
CA THR A 107 14.02 -12.08 9.06
C THR A 107 14.51 -11.88 7.63
N ILE A 108 14.57 -10.63 7.14
CA ILE A 108 15.11 -10.31 5.82
C ILE A 108 16.57 -10.74 5.72
N ALA A 109 17.37 -10.47 6.74
CA ALA A 109 18.79 -10.87 6.77
C ALA A 109 18.96 -12.41 6.77
N ALA A 110 18.12 -13.13 7.54
CA ALA A 110 18.16 -14.60 7.62
C ALA A 110 17.72 -15.31 6.32
N LEU A 111 16.87 -14.68 5.54
CA LEU A 111 16.30 -15.23 4.30
C LEU A 111 16.82 -14.51 3.04
N GLN A 112 17.86 -13.69 3.18
CA GLN A 112 18.46 -12.98 2.04
C GLN A 112 18.85 -13.97 0.93
N THR A 113 18.55 -13.62 -0.32
CA THR A 113 18.90 -14.38 -1.51
C THR A 113 19.50 -13.47 -2.57
N ASP A 114 20.15 -14.05 -3.57
CA ASP A 114 20.65 -13.30 -4.71
C ASP A 114 19.49 -12.89 -5.64
N ARG A 115 19.71 -11.82 -6.40
CA ARG A 115 18.75 -11.40 -7.43
C ARG A 115 18.80 -12.33 -8.62
N PHE A 116 17.65 -12.84 -9.03
CA PHE A 116 17.50 -13.66 -10.21
C PHE A 116 17.27 -12.79 -11.44
N GLU A 117 18.19 -12.83 -12.41
CA GLU A 117 18.09 -12.03 -13.64
C GLU A 117 16.82 -12.35 -14.43
N GLY A 118 16.24 -11.31 -15.03
CA GLY A 118 15.05 -11.42 -15.89
C GLY A 118 13.73 -11.66 -15.15
N LEU A 119 13.74 -11.69 -13.81
CA LEU A 119 12.52 -11.78 -13.02
C LEU A 119 11.97 -10.39 -12.66
N PRO A 120 10.67 -10.30 -12.33
CA PRO A 120 10.07 -9.10 -11.74
C PRO A 120 10.81 -8.64 -10.48
N PRO A 121 10.68 -7.37 -10.08
CA PRO A 121 11.38 -6.82 -8.91
C PRO A 121 10.95 -7.44 -7.58
N PHE A 122 9.81 -8.13 -7.56
CA PHE A 122 9.30 -8.84 -6.39
C PHE A 122 8.99 -10.29 -6.75
N THR A 123 9.73 -11.20 -6.15
CA THR A 123 9.56 -12.65 -6.36
C THR A 123 9.47 -13.42 -5.05
N SER A 124 10.01 -12.88 -3.99
CA SER A 124 10.04 -13.47 -2.64
C SER A 124 10.06 -12.33 -1.61
N GLY A 125 9.89 -12.61 -0.34
CA GLY A 125 10.01 -11.58 0.67
C GLY A 125 8.87 -11.52 1.68
N LEU A 126 8.78 -10.37 2.32
CA LEU A 126 7.71 -9.98 3.23
C LEU A 126 6.82 -8.93 2.55
N VAL A 127 5.50 -9.13 2.58
CA VAL A 127 4.51 -8.24 1.95
C VAL A 127 3.34 -7.97 2.88
N GLY A 128 2.94 -6.71 3.00
CA GLY A 128 1.84 -6.33 3.90
C GLY A 128 1.91 -4.87 4.30
N PHE A 129 1.77 -4.59 5.58
CA PHE A 129 1.82 -3.23 6.11
C PHE A 129 2.64 -3.13 7.39
N LEU A 130 3.25 -1.94 7.59
CA LEU A 130 3.67 -1.43 8.89
C LEU A 130 2.79 -0.21 9.20
N GLY A 131 2.07 -0.27 10.33
CA GLY A 131 1.22 0.82 10.77
C GLY A 131 2.02 2.01 11.32
N TRP A 132 1.31 3.11 11.56
CA TRP A 132 1.90 4.34 12.12
C TRP A 132 2.69 4.09 13.41
N GLU A 133 2.18 3.23 14.28
CA GLU A 133 2.78 2.98 15.59
C GLU A 133 4.19 2.35 15.53
N ALA A 134 4.58 1.78 14.39
CA ALA A 134 5.94 1.27 14.16
C ALA A 134 7.02 2.35 14.39
N VAL A 135 6.69 3.64 14.22
CA VAL A 135 7.61 4.76 14.48
C VAL A 135 8.13 4.76 15.92
N ARG A 136 7.35 4.25 16.88
CA ARG A 136 7.70 4.23 18.32
C ARG A 136 8.87 3.31 18.64
N HIS A 137 9.19 2.39 17.75
CA HIS A 137 10.38 1.54 17.87
C HIS A 137 11.67 2.25 17.43
N TRP A 138 11.54 3.34 16.69
CA TRP A 138 12.67 4.12 16.17
C TRP A 138 12.82 5.48 16.83
N GLU A 139 11.70 6.08 17.29
CA GLU A 139 11.66 7.42 17.87
C GLU A 139 11.14 7.37 19.33
N LYS A 140 11.75 8.19 20.19
CA LYS A 140 11.28 8.35 21.58
C LYS A 140 10.11 9.31 21.62
N LEU A 141 8.92 8.77 21.65
CA LEU A 141 7.68 9.52 21.73
C LEU A 141 7.09 9.50 23.14
N THR A 142 6.08 10.36 23.36
CA THR A 142 5.26 10.39 24.56
C THR A 142 4.36 9.15 24.68
N ALA A 143 3.51 9.11 25.71
CA ALA A 143 2.50 8.07 25.80
C ALA A 143 1.60 8.08 24.56
N PRO A 144 1.33 6.90 23.95
CA PRO A 144 0.50 6.83 22.76
C PRO A 144 -0.94 7.25 23.06
N PRO A 145 -1.68 7.75 22.05
CA PRO A 145 -3.12 7.90 22.12
C PRO A 145 -3.85 6.58 22.39
N GLU A 146 -5.15 6.66 22.68
CA GLU A 146 -5.98 5.47 22.95
C GLU A 146 -5.97 4.49 21.77
N ASP A 147 -5.76 3.21 22.09
CA ASP A 147 -5.87 2.11 21.12
C ASP A 147 -7.28 1.51 21.18
N ASP A 148 -8.19 2.07 20.39
CA ASP A 148 -9.59 1.63 20.36
C ASP A 148 -9.89 0.56 19.30
N LEU A 149 -9.00 0.39 18.32
CA LEU A 149 -9.14 -0.63 17.28
C LEU A 149 -8.41 -1.94 17.60
N HIS A 150 -7.43 -1.92 18.51
CA HIS A 150 -6.59 -3.07 18.85
C HIS A 150 -6.04 -3.79 17.61
N LEU A 151 -5.53 -3.01 16.66
CA LEU A 151 -4.89 -3.54 15.45
C LEU A 151 -3.44 -3.92 15.75
N PRO A 152 -2.90 -4.97 15.10
CA PRO A 152 -1.47 -5.20 15.15
C PRO A 152 -0.72 -4.01 14.53
N GLU A 153 0.46 -3.70 15.09
CA GLU A 153 1.31 -2.62 14.55
C GLU A 153 1.82 -2.92 13.14
N MET A 154 1.88 -4.19 12.77
CA MET A 154 2.22 -4.65 11.43
C MET A 154 1.62 -6.03 11.15
N ALA A 155 1.47 -6.36 9.87
CA ALA A 155 1.27 -7.72 9.40
C ALA A 155 1.94 -7.88 8.03
N LEU A 156 2.92 -8.77 7.97
CA LEU A 156 3.76 -9.03 6.81
C LEU A 156 3.72 -10.52 6.47
N ASN A 157 3.10 -10.86 5.36
CA ASN A 157 3.02 -12.22 4.85
C ASN A 157 4.39 -12.67 4.32
N LEU A 158 4.87 -13.83 4.73
CA LEU A 158 6.00 -14.51 4.11
C LEU A 158 5.54 -15.11 2.78
N VAL A 159 6.04 -14.58 1.67
CA VAL A 159 5.59 -14.98 0.33
C VAL A 159 6.12 -16.36 0.00
N THR A 160 5.24 -17.36 0.05
CA THR A 160 5.54 -18.74 -0.35
C THR A 160 5.06 -19.05 -1.77
N ASP A 161 3.89 -18.54 -2.13
CA ASP A 161 3.25 -18.80 -3.41
C ASP A 161 2.60 -17.54 -3.95
N MET A 162 2.86 -17.21 -5.22
CA MET A 162 2.29 -16.03 -5.86
C MET A 162 2.19 -16.19 -7.39
N ALA A 163 1.36 -15.35 -7.99
CA ALA A 163 1.34 -15.11 -9.42
C ALA A 163 1.74 -13.66 -9.71
N VAL A 164 2.51 -13.44 -10.76
CA VAL A 164 2.84 -12.11 -11.27
C VAL A 164 2.24 -11.98 -12.67
N HIS A 165 1.28 -11.08 -12.83
CA HIS A 165 0.70 -10.76 -14.12
C HIS A 165 1.52 -9.64 -14.78
N ASP A 166 2.05 -9.87 -15.98
CA ASP A 166 2.72 -8.86 -16.78
C ASP A 166 1.69 -8.19 -17.72
N ASN A 167 1.33 -6.95 -17.40
CA ASN A 167 0.32 -6.19 -18.14
C ASN A 167 0.79 -5.76 -19.55
N VAL A 168 2.08 -5.92 -19.87
CA VAL A 168 2.65 -5.56 -21.17
C VAL A 168 2.55 -6.69 -22.17
N ASP A 169 2.88 -7.92 -21.75
CA ASP A 169 2.91 -9.09 -22.64
C ASP A 169 1.77 -10.10 -22.40
N GLY A 170 0.90 -9.85 -21.44
CA GLY A 170 -0.24 -10.72 -21.12
C GLY A 170 0.14 -12.07 -20.56
N THR A 171 1.37 -12.22 -20.04
CA THR A 171 1.82 -13.47 -19.42
C THR A 171 1.59 -13.46 -17.92
N VAL A 172 1.52 -14.64 -17.35
CA VAL A 172 1.51 -14.86 -15.90
C VAL A 172 2.71 -15.72 -15.52
N LEU A 173 3.49 -15.24 -14.55
CA LEU A 173 4.57 -15.97 -13.91
C LEU A 173 4.05 -16.54 -12.59
N LEU A 174 3.93 -17.86 -12.51
CA LEU A 174 3.57 -18.59 -11.29
C LEU A 174 4.86 -18.91 -10.53
N ILE A 175 4.91 -18.54 -9.26
CA ILE A 175 6.09 -18.69 -8.40
C ILE A 175 5.71 -19.47 -7.15
N ALA A 176 6.46 -20.51 -6.85
CA ALA A 176 6.48 -21.17 -5.55
C ALA A 176 7.90 -21.04 -4.97
N ASN A 177 8.04 -20.28 -3.91
CA ASN A 177 9.32 -20.12 -3.24
C ASN A 177 9.67 -21.39 -2.46
N ALA A 178 10.74 -22.05 -2.84
CA ALA A 178 11.36 -23.09 -2.04
C ALA A 178 12.16 -22.40 -0.92
N ILE A 179 11.60 -22.34 0.27
CA ILE A 179 12.23 -21.78 1.46
C ILE A 179 12.82 -22.93 2.27
N ASN A 180 14.12 -22.84 2.58
CA ASN A 180 14.76 -23.79 3.48
C ASN A 180 14.32 -23.50 4.92
N PHE A 181 13.19 -24.11 5.32
CA PHE A 181 12.54 -23.88 6.61
C PHE A 181 13.36 -24.38 7.80
N ASP A 182 14.04 -25.51 7.67
CA ASP A 182 14.82 -26.12 8.77
C ASP A 182 16.29 -25.69 8.79
N ASN A 183 16.69 -24.88 7.81
CA ASN A 183 18.07 -24.41 7.67
C ASN A 183 19.11 -25.55 7.58
N SER A 184 18.75 -26.67 6.95
CA SER A 184 19.62 -27.83 6.73
C SER A 184 19.86 -28.06 5.24
N SER A 185 20.93 -28.80 4.91
CA SER A 185 21.24 -29.21 3.54
C SER A 185 20.69 -30.60 3.18
N GLU A 186 19.95 -31.24 4.08
CA GLU A 186 19.56 -32.65 3.93
C GLU A 186 18.36 -32.87 3.00
N ARG A 187 17.48 -31.84 2.82
CA ARG A 187 16.20 -31.98 2.10
C ARG A 187 16.08 -31.05 0.88
N VAL A 188 17.19 -30.81 0.19
CA VAL A 188 17.22 -29.91 -0.97
C VAL A 188 16.31 -30.42 -2.10
N ASP A 189 16.39 -31.71 -2.42
CA ASP A 189 15.56 -32.31 -3.47
C ASP A 189 14.07 -32.32 -3.10
N ASP A 190 13.75 -32.59 -1.84
CA ASP A 190 12.36 -32.55 -1.34
C ASP A 190 11.78 -31.15 -1.45
N ALA A 191 12.57 -30.12 -1.14
CA ALA A 191 12.15 -28.72 -1.27
C ALA A 191 11.87 -28.33 -2.72
N TRP A 192 12.68 -28.81 -3.67
CA TRP A 192 12.42 -28.60 -5.08
C TRP A 192 11.14 -29.31 -5.55
N HIS A 193 10.97 -30.60 -5.18
CA HIS A 193 9.77 -31.36 -5.55
C HIS A 193 8.50 -30.73 -4.94
N ASP A 194 8.53 -30.27 -3.69
CA ASP A 194 7.42 -29.53 -3.06
C ASP A 194 7.10 -28.26 -3.84
N ALA A 195 8.09 -27.45 -4.17
CA ALA A 195 7.89 -26.21 -4.92
C ALA A 195 7.33 -26.47 -6.33
N VAL A 196 7.84 -27.48 -7.04
CA VAL A 196 7.29 -27.93 -8.34
C VAL A 196 5.82 -28.35 -8.22
N ALA A 197 5.48 -29.11 -7.17
CA ALA A 197 4.09 -29.51 -6.92
C ALA A 197 3.18 -28.29 -6.67
N ARG A 198 3.66 -27.29 -5.91
CA ARG A 198 2.93 -26.04 -5.64
C ARG A 198 2.76 -25.18 -6.90
N VAL A 199 3.79 -25.06 -7.76
CA VAL A 199 3.65 -24.38 -9.07
C VAL A 199 2.59 -25.05 -9.93
N LYS A 200 2.55 -26.38 -9.97
CA LYS A 200 1.51 -27.13 -10.69
C LYS A 200 0.12 -26.90 -10.10
N ALA A 201 0.01 -26.84 -8.77
CA ALA A 201 -1.25 -26.52 -8.10
C ALA A 201 -1.73 -25.09 -8.38
N LEU A 202 -0.82 -24.12 -8.47
CA LEU A 202 -1.13 -22.76 -8.91
C LEU A 202 -1.63 -22.75 -10.35
N LEU A 203 -0.97 -23.49 -11.26
CA LEU A 203 -1.41 -23.61 -12.64
C LEU A 203 -2.83 -24.19 -12.74
N ASP A 204 -3.11 -25.25 -11.99
CA ASP A 204 -4.44 -25.86 -11.91
C ASP A 204 -5.51 -24.86 -11.44
N GLN A 205 -5.21 -24.08 -10.41
CA GLN A 205 -6.11 -23.03 -9.89
C GLN A 205 -6.35 -21.93 -10.92
N VAL A 206 -5.30 -21.46 -11.59
CA VAL A 206 -5.42 -20.43 -12.65
C VAL A 206 -6.22 -20.96 -13.84
N SER A 207 -6.03 -22.22 -14.22
CA SER A 207 -6.73 -22.85 -15.34
C SER A 207 -8.18 -23.20 -15.04
N THR A 208 -8.56 -23.29 -13.76
CA THR A 208 -9.92 -23.64 -13.36
C THR A 208 -10.86 -22.43 -13.53
N PRO A 209 -11.96 -22.57 -14.29
CA PRO A 209 -12.94 -21.50 -14.42
C PRO A 209 -13.60 -21.16 -13.07
N VAL A 210 -13.69 -19.88 -12.75
CA VAL A 210 -14.42 -19.37 -11.59
C VAL A 210 -15.47 -18.40 -12.08
N ALA A 211 -16.66 -18.45 -11.48
CA ALA A 211 -17.72 -17.51 -11.81
C ALA A 211 -17.25 -16.07 -11.54
N GLN A 212 -17.23 -15.29 -12.60
CA GLN A 212 -16.89 -13.85 -12.51
C GLN A 212 -18.15 -13.06 -12.77
N PRO A 213 -18.77 -12.47 -11.74
CA PRO A 213 -20.02 -11.74 -11.92
C PRO A 213 -19.74 -10.47 -12.73
N VAL A 214 -20.54 -10.24 -13.76
CA VAL A 214 -20.67 -8.94 -14.39
C VAL A 214 -21.62 -8.12 -13.52
N SER A 215 -21.16 -6.96 -13.08
CA SER A 215 -21.90 -6.15 -12.10
C SER A 215 -22.04 -4.72 -12.57
N VAL A 216 -23.10 -4.06 -12.14
CA VAL A 216 -23.35 -2.62 -12.34
C VAL A 216 -23.40 -1.90 -11.01
N LEU A 217 -23.04 -0.62 -11.03
CA LEU A 217 -23.21 0.30 -9.91
C LEU A 217 -24.57 0.99 -10.05
N GLU A 218 -25.37 1.00 -9.00
CA GLU A 218 -26.59 1.79 -8.99
C GLU A 218 -26.29 3.28 -8.77
N PRO A 219 -26.79 4.18 -9.66
CA PRO A 219 -26.55 5.62 -9.52
C PRO A 219 -27.13 6.23 -8.23
N ALA A 220 -28.14 5.61 -7.63
CA ALA A 220 -28.79 6.09 -6.40
C ALA A 220 -27.93 5.96 -5.13
N ALA A 221 -26.84 5.20 -5.18
CA ALA A 221 -25.92 5.03 -4.05
C ALA A 221 -24.92 6.19 -3.88
N LEU A 222 -25.23 7.40 -4.35
CA LEU A 222 -24.29 8.53 -4.34
C LEU A 222 -24.31 9.34 -3.03
N ASP A 223 -25.37 9.27 -2.23
CA ASP A 223 -25.44 9.96 -0.93
C ASP A 223 -25.03 9.02 0.21
N PHE A 224 -23.74 8.94 0.44
CA PHE A 224 -23.15 8.17 1.53
C PHE A 224 -22.89 9.01 2.80
N ALA A 225 -23.01 10.33 2.71
CA ALA A 225 -22.62 11.24 3.80
C ALA A 225 -23.42 10.97 5.09
N SER A 226 -24.73 10.67 4.96
CA SER A 226 -25.60 10.35 6.10
C SER A 226 -25.24 9.01 6.80
N SER A 227 -24.48 8.14 6.14
CA SER A 227 -24.04 6.84 6.67
C SER A 227 -22.69 6.92 7.38
N VAL A 228 -21.99 8.06 7.29
CA VAL A 228 -20.66 8.26 7.84
C VAL A 228 -20.75 8.81 9.26
N GLN A 229 -20.01 8.20 10.17
CA GLN A 229 -19.81 8.67 11.54
C GLN A 229 -18.40 9.24 11.67
N GLU A 230 -18.29 10.47 12.14
CA GLU A 230 -16.99 11.04 12.50
C GLU A 230 -16.64 10.57 13.90
N ARG A 231 -15.50 9.88 14.05
CA ARG A 231 -15.05 9.38 15.37
C ARG A 231 -14.59 10.53 16.28
N TRP A 232 -14.12 11.59 15.70
CA TRP A 232 -13.68 12.80 16.41
C TRP A 232 -14.59 13.95 16.02
N ASP A 233 -15.25 14.54 17.02
CA ASP A 233 -16.13 15.69 16.85
C ASP A 233 -15.40 16.84 16.14
N GLU A 234 -16.06 17.45 15.14
CA GLU A 234 -15.47 18.51 14.32
C GLU A 234 -14.99 19.71 15.17
N ALA A 235 -15.75 20.10 16.21
CA ALA A 235 -15.34 21.23 17.05
C ALA A 235 -14.01 20.95 17.74
N LYS A 236 -13.81 19.75 18.27
CA LYS A 236 -12.53 19.33 18.87
C LYS A 236 -11.41 19.23 17.85
N TYR A 237 -11.72 18.79 16.63
CA TYR A 237 -10.73 18.81 15.54
C TYR A 237 -10.29 20.22 15.19
N LEU A 238 -11.22 21.18 15.15
CA LEU A 238 -10.91 22.60 14.94
C LEU A 238 -10.08 23.20 16.08
N GLU A 239 -10.31 22.80 17.34
CA GLU A 239 -9.47 23.15 18.49
C GLU A 239 -8.03 22.59 18.35
N ALA A 240 -7.89 21.36 17.85
CA ALA A 240 -6.57 20.78 17.60
C ALA A 240 -5.82 21.53 16.49
N ILE A 241 -6.51 22.00 15.45
CA ILE A 241 -5.93 22.88 14.43
C ILE A 241 -5.42 24.19 15.07
N ASP A 242 -6.18 24.82 15.98
CA ASP A 242 -5.73 26.04 16.69
C ASP A 242 -4.44 25.76 17.47
N ARG A 243 -4.39 24.68 18.25
CA ARG A 243 -3.17 24.28 18.98
C ARG A 243 -2.00 23.98 18.04
N GLY A 244 -2.25 23.36 16.89
CA GLY A 244 -1.23 23.15 15.85
C GLY A 244 -0.67 24.49 15.33
N LYS A 245 -1.54 25.46 15.08
CA LYS A 245 -1.14 26.82 14.65
C LYS A 245 -0.38 27.57 15.74
N GLU A 246 -0.77 27.44 17.01
CA GLU A 246 -0.02 27.99 18.14
C GLU A 246 1.41 27.43 18.19
N ALA A 247 1.57 26.11 18.07
CA ALA A 247 2.88 25.47 18.03
C ALA A 247 3.76 25.95 16.85
N ILE A 248 3.15 26.31 15.71
CA ILE A 248 3.86 26.89 14.57
C ILE A 248 4.32 28.33 14.89
N VAL A 249 3.45 29.14 15.48
CA VAL A 249 3.78 30.52 15.88
C VAL A 249 4.88 30.53 16.95
N ASP A 250 4.85 29.57 17.88
CA ASP A 250 5.87 29.41 18.92
C ASP A 250 7.20 28.85 18.37
N GLY A 251 7.24 28.51 17.10
CA GLY A 251 8.46 28.02 16.42
C GLY A 251 8.82 26.57 16.73
N GLU A 252 7.87 25.78 17.22
CA GLU A 252 8.09 24.36 17.52
C GLU A 252 8.10 23.48 16.27
N VAL A 253 7.22 23.79 15.31
CA VAL A 253 7.10 23.11 14.02
C VAL A 253 6.84 24.12 12.90
N PHE A 254 7.20 23.76 11.66
CA PHE A 254 6.82 24.53 10.47
C PHE A 254 5.45 24.07 9.93
N GLN A 255 5.17 22.78 10.11
CA GLN A 255 3.95 22.12 9.67
C GLN A 255 3.65 20.92 10.59
N VAL A 256 2.37 20.66 10.82
CA VAL A 256 1.88 19.45 11.49
C VAL A 256 0.66 18.90 10.74
N VAL A 257 0.60 17.57 10.52
CA VAL A 257 -0.50 16.93 9.77
C VAL A 257 -1.46 16.26 10.74
N ILE A 258 -2.55 16.94 11.06
CA ILE A 258 -3.56 16.45 12.00
C ILE A 258 -4.62 15.65 11.23
N SER A 259 -4.97 14.46 11.72
CA SER A 259 -5.91 13.56 11.06
C SER A 259 -7.13 13.23 11.90
N ARG A 260 -8.21 12.80 11.26
CA ARG A 260 -9.39 12.27 11.92
C ARG A 260 -9.94 11.04 11.20
N ARG A 261 -10.65 10.19 11.94
CA ARG A 261 -11.20 8.94 11.44
C ARG A 261 -12.71 9.04 11.20
N PHE A 262 -13.12 8.47 10.07
CA PHE A 262 -14.49 8.31 9.62
C PHE A 262 -14.84 6.83 9.63
N GLU A 263 -16.03 6.50 10.05
CA GLU A 263 -16.49 5.12 10.22
C GLU A 263 -17.86 4.94 9.56
N MET A 264 -18.10 3.76 9.00
CA MET A 264 -19.41 3.38 8.48
C MET A 264 -19.62 1.87 8.52
N GLU A 265 -20.87 1.42 8.42
CA GLU A 265 -21.18 0.01 8.25
C GLU A 265 -20.66 -0.48 6.88
N CYS A 266 -20.09 -1.68 6.85
CA CYS A 266 -19.64 -2.34 5.63
C CYS A 266 -20.09 -3.79 5.61
N LYS A 267 -21.05 -4.11 4.74
CA LYS A 267 -21.54 -5.48 4.49
C LYS A 267 -20.97 -6.07 3.19
N ALA A 268 -20.28 -5.25 2.40
CA ALA A 268 -19.73 -5.67 1.12
C ALA A 268 -18.49 -6.56 1.32
N ASP A 269 -18.28 -7.47 0.39
CA ASP A 269 -17.04 -8.23 0.29
C ASP A 269 -15.86 -7.26 0.04
N PRO A 270 -14.71 -7.43 0.71
CA PRO A 270 -13.54 -6.57 0.52
C PRO A 270 -13.07 -6.45 -0.93
N LEU A 271 -13.19 -7.52 -1.72
CA LEU A 271 -12.83 -7.48 -3.14
C LEU A 271 -13.81 -6.60 -3.92
N ASP A 272 -15.08 -6.55 -3.56
CA ASP A 272 -16.05 -5.68 -4.21
C ASP A 272 -15.80 -4.21 -3.86
N VAL A 273 -15.41 -3.91 -2.62
CA VAL A 273 -14.91 -2.57 -2.25
C VAL A 273 -13.69 -2.20 -3.09
N TYR A 274 -12.73 -3.11 -3.25
CA TYR A 274 -11.56 -2.91 -4.09
C TYR A 274 -11.93 -2.65 -5.56
N ARG A 275 -12.84 -3.43 -6.13
CA ARG A 275 -13.32 -3.26 -7.52
C ARG A 275 -13.91 -1.87 -7.75
N VAL A 276 -14.74 -1.40 -6.83
CA VAL A 276 -15.33 -0.05 -6.91
C VAL A 276 -14.26 1.01 -6.76
N LEU A 277 -13.37 0.89 -5.77
CA LEU A 277 -12.30 1.86 -5.54
C LEU A 277 -11.36 1.96 -6.74
N ARG A 278 -10.98 0.82 -7.33
CA ARG A 278 -10.15 0.76 -8.54
C ARG A 278 -10.78 1.44 -9.75
N ASN A 279 -12.09 1.32 -9.89
CA ASN A 279 -12.84 1.95 -10.98
C ASN A 279 -13.01 3.45 -10.77
N THR A 280 -13.27 3.88 -9.54
CA THR A 280 -13.65 5.28 -9.24
C THR A 280 -12.47 6.17 -8.87
N ASN A 281 -11.38 5.59 -8.36
CA ASN A 281 -10.18 6.32 -7.91
C ASN A 281 -8.90 5.55 -8.22
N PRO A 282 -8.59 5.27 -9.51
CA PRO A 282 -7.36 4.58 -9.87
C PRO A 282 -6.13 5.38 -9.43
N SER A 283 -5.13 4.69 -8.89
CA SER A 283 -3.91 5.27 -8.33
C SER A 283 -2.68 4.41 -8.63
N PRO A 284 -1.46 4.94 -8.52
CA PRO A 284 -0.23 4.18 -8.72
C PRO A 284 -0.11 2.96 -7.82
N TYR A 285 -0.63 3.02 -6.60
CA TYR A 285 -0.60 1.93 -5.63
C TYR A 285 -2.00 1.52 -5.24
N MET A 286 -2.51 0.50 -5.93
CA MET A 286 -3.77 -0.16 -5.61
C MET A 286 -3.48 -1.46 -4.87
N TYR A 287 -4.18 -1.70 -3.77
CA TYR A 287 -3.96 -2.90 -2.98
C TYR A 287 -5.20 -3.41 -2.26
N ILE A 288 -5.24 -4.70 -2.09
CA ILE A 288 -6.09 -5.40 -1.13
C ILE A 288 -5.24 -6.43 -0.38
N PHE A 289 -5.36 -6.42 0.94
CA PHE A 289 -4.82 -7.44 1.83
C PHE A 289 -5.97 -8.08 2.59
N SER A 290 -6.02 -9.41 2.62
CA SER A 290 -6.84 -10.17 3.56
C SER A 290 -5.90 -10.75 4.63
N LEU A 291 -6.14 -10.41 5.88
CA LEU A 291 -5.24 -10.66 7.00
C LEU A 291 -6.03 -11.16 8.21
N GLU A 292 -5.33 -11.72 9.17
CA GLU A 292 -5.85 -12.02 10.50
C GLU A 292 -4.89 -11.50 11.58
N ASP A 293 -5.41 -11.21 12.76
CA ASP A 293 -4.57 -10.87 13.91
C ASP A 293 -4.16 -12.13 14.68
N ALA A 294 -3.31 -11.98 15.70
CA ALA A 294 -2.80 -13.07 16.51
C ALA A 294 -3.87 -13.82 17.32
N ASP A 295 -5.09 -13.30 17.37
CA ASP A 295 -6.25 -13.93 18.00
C ASP A 295 -7.20 -14.56 16.98
N GLY A 296 -6.82 -14.57 15.70
CA GLY A 296 -7.59 -15.15 14.58
C GLY A 296 -8.77 -14.28 14.12
N ARG A 297 -8.79 -12.98 14.44
CA ARG A 297 -9.82 -12.07 13.94
C ARG A 297 -9.41 -11.55 12.57
N GLU A 298 -10.25 -11.81 11.59
CA GLU A 298 -10.00 -11.40 10.21
C GLU A 298 -10.26 -9.91 9.99
N TYR A 299 -9.45 -9.31 9.14
CA TYR A 299 -9.63 -7.94 8.63
C TYR A 299 -9.04 -7.80 7.24
N SER A 300 -9.50 -6.80 6.51
CA SER A 300 -8.95 -6.48 5.19
C SER A 300 -8.57 -5.01 5.10
N ILE A 301 -7.54 -4.74 4.29
CA ILE A 301 -7.10 -3.39 3.97
C ILE A 301 -7.29 -3.21 2.47
N VAL A 302 -8.08 -2.21 2.09
CA VAL A 302 -8.32 -1.86 0.69
C VAL A 302 -7.86 -0.43 0.47
N GLY A 303 -6.97 -0.21 -0.47
CA GLY A 303 -6.38 1.11 -0.66
C GLY A 303 -6.08 1.49 -2.10
N SER A 304 -5.99 2.80 -2.29
CA SER A 304 -5.72 3.49 -3.55
C SER A 304 -4.79 4.67 -3.27
N SER A 305 -3.53 4.35 -2.90
CA SER A 305 -2.56 5.37 -2.54
C SER A 305 -1.93 6.03 -3.77
N PRO A 306 -1.89 7.36 -3.81
CA PRO A 306 -1.23 8.08 -4.89
C PRO A 306 0.29 8.24 -4.66
N GLU A 307 0.81 7.88 -3.48
CA GLU A 307 2.13 8.33 -3.03
C GLU A 307 3.00 7.18 -2.55
N ALA A 308 4.19 7.05 -3.17
CA ALA A 308 5.26 6.21 -2.66
C ALA A 308 5.89 6.86 -1.42
N LEU A 309 6.24 6.06 -0.41
CA LEU A 309 7.18 6.51 0.60
C LEU A 309 8.60 6.50 0.03
N VAL A 310 9.03 5.32 -0.40
CA VAL A 310 10.37 5.10 -0.95
C VAL A 310 10.43 3.76 -1.68
N THR A 311 11.25 3.70 -2.71
CA THR A 311 11.59 2.47 -3.42
C THR A 311 13.09 2.21 -3.40
N VAL A 312 13.47 0.93 -3.41
CA VAL A 312 14.85 0.47 -3.60
C VAL A 312 14.84 -0.58 -4.69
N THR A 313 15.59 -0.33 -5.77
CA THR A 313 15.69 -1.26 -6.89
C THR A 313 17.13 -1.37 -7.35
N GLY A 314 17.73 -2.55 -7.22
CA GLY A 314 19.12 -2.77 -7.64
C GLY A 314 20.13 -1.86 -6.94
N GLY A 315 19.84 -1.40 -5.73
CA GLY A 315 20.68 -0.48 -4.96
C GLY A 315 20.44 1.01 -5.24
N GLU A 316 19.55 1.36 -6.16
CA GLU A 316 19.06 2.74 -6.32
C GLU A 316 17.89 3.00 -5.37
N VAL A 317 17.97 4.10 -4.63
CA VAL A 317 16.94 4.56 -3.69
C VAL A 317 16.22 5.75 -4.31
N ILE A 318 14.89 5.71 -4.37
CA ILE A 318 14.09 6.77 -5.00
C ILE A 318 12.94 7.19 -4.09
N THR A 319 12.72 8.50 -3.99
CA THR A 319 11.51 9.10 -3.39
C THR A 319 10.89 10.08 -4.38
N HIS A 320 9.57 10.17 -4.33
CA HIS A 320 8.79 11.09 -5.17
C HIS A 320 7.98 12.05 -4.28
N PRO A 321 8.58 13.12 -3.73
CA PRO A 321 7.81 14.12 -3.01
C PRO A 321 6.77 14.76 -3.91
N ILE A 322 5.52 14.76 -3.43
CA ILE A 322 4.35 15.31 -4.12
C ILE A 322 3.72 16.35 -3.21
N ALA A 323 3.54 17.57 -3.71
CA ALA A 323 2.80 18.63 -3.02
C ALA A 323 2.14 19.55 -4.02
N GLY A 324 1.23 20.37 -3.53
CA GLY A 324 0.47 21.28 -4.36
C GLY A 324 -0.52 20.56 -5.28
N SER A 325 -1.69 21.14 -5.47
CA SER A 325 -2.67 20.52 -6.35
C SER A 325 -3.57 21.54 -7.04
N ARG A 326 -4.00 21.19 -8.25
CA ARG A 326 -5.08 21.88 -8.97
C ARG A 326 -5.96 20.83 -9.65
N PRO A 327 -7.28 21.09 -9.80
CA PRO A 327 -8.15 20.23 -10.57
C PRO A 327 -7.72 20.22 -12.04
N ARG A 328 -8.13 19.20 -12.79
CA ARG A 328 -7.95 19.16 -14.25
C ARG A 328 -8.83 20.19 -14.93
N GLY A 329 -8.30 20.84 -15.94
CA GLY A 329 -9.03 21.77 -16.79
C GLY A 329 -10.05 21.05 -17.68
N LYS A 330 -11.20 21.67 -17.91
CA LYS A 330 -12.24 21.12 -18.82
C LYS A 330 -11.80 21.17 -20.31
N THR A 331 -10.85 22.03 -20.66
CA THR A 331 -10.21 22.12 -21.98
C THR A 331 -8.70 22.06 -21.84
N VAL A 332 -8.00 21.79 -22.93
CA VAL A 332 -6.52 21.75 -22.95
C VAL A 332 -5.92 23.10 -22.52
N GLU A 333 -6.52 24.19 -22.95
CA GLU A 333 -6.09 25.55 -22.60
C GLU A 333 -6.28 25.85 -21.12
N ALA A 334 -7.45 25.49 -20.56
CA ALA A 334 -7.73 25.63 -19.12
C ALA A 334 -6.80 24.75 -18.28
N ASP A 335 -6.50 23.53 -18.73
CA ASP A 335 -5.58 22.62 -18.05
C ASP A 335 -4.14 23.18 -18.00
N LYS A 336 -3.68 23.76 -19.12
CA LYS A 336 -2.38 24.45 -19.18
C LYS A 336 -2.33 25.70 -18.30
N ALA A 337 -3.43 26.47 -18.25
CA ALA A 337 -3.51 27.66 -17.40
C ALA A 337 -3.41 27.29 -15.92
N LEU A 338 -4.14 26.25 -15.47
CA LEU A 338 -4.08 25.74 -14.09
C LEU A 338 -2.69 25.19 -13.73
N ALA A 339 -2.02 24.51 -14.67
CA ALA A 339 -0.63 24.06 -14.46
C ALA A 339 0.34 25.24 -14.31
N THR A 340 0.16 26.30 -15.10
CA THR A 340 0.99 27.52 -15.01
C THR A 340 0.73 28.25 -13.69
N GLU A 341 -0.53 28.33 -13.26
CA GLU A 341 -0.91 28.90 -11.95
C GLU A 341 -0.26 28.12 -10.82
N LEU A 342 -0.34 26.79 -10.82
CA LEU A 342 0.27 25.92 -9.82
C LEU A 342 1.79 26.15 -9.71
N LEU A 343 2.48 26.23 -10.84
CA LEU A 343 3.93 26.50 -10.90
C LEU A 343 4.30 27.89 -10.40
N ALA A 344 3.39 28.86 -10.50
CA ALA A 344 3.60 30.25 -10.06
C ALA A 344 3.23 30.46 -8.58
N ASP A 345 2.49 29.55 -7.96
CA ASP A 345 2.02 29.65 -6.59
C ASP A 345 3.17 29.55 -5.60
N GLN A 346 3.49 30.64 -4.92
CA GLN A 346 4.62 30.72 -4.00
C GLN A 346 4.46 29.81 -2.76
N LYS A 347 3.23 29.65 -2.25
CA LYS A 347 2.93 28.80 -1.10
C LYS A 347 3.17 27.33 -1.46
N GLU A 348 2.56 26.86 -2.55
CA GLU A 348 2.69 25.48 -3.01
C GLU A 348 4.16 25.13 -3.32
N ARG A 349 4.91 26.06 -3.92
CA ARG A 349 6.35 25.91 -4.19
C ARG A 349 7.17 25.81 -2.91
N ALA A 350 6.87 26.64 -1.90
CA ALA A 350 7.59 26.65 -0.62
C ALA A 350 7.35 25.34 0.15
N GLU A 351 6.11 24.87 0.18
CA GLU A 351 5.75 23.56 0.76
C GLU A 351 6.46 22.42 0.04
N HIS A 352 6.42 22.41 -1.29
CA HIS A 352 7.08 21.39 -2.09
C HIS A 352 8.61 21.37 -1.87
N LEU A 353 9.25 22.53 -1.82
CA LEU A 353 10.69 22.65 -1.52
C LEU A 353 11.05 22.04 -0.16
N MET A 354 10.21 22.29 0.86
CA MET A 354 10.39 21.69 2.19
C MET A 354 10.34 20.14 2.11
N LEU A 355 9.44 19.56 1.34
CA LEU A 355 9.35 18.11 1.17
C LEU A 355 10.53 17.53 0.39
N VAL A 356 11.02 18.22 -0.62
CA VAL A 356 12.25 17.83 -1.36
C VAL A 356 13.46 17.83 -0.42
N ASP A 357 13.63 18.88 0.40
CA ASP A 357 14.73 18.95 1.37
C ASP A 357 14.64 17.86 2.44
N LEU A 358 13.42 17.54 2.91
CA LEU A 358 13.19 16.43 3.82
C LEU A 358 13.59 15.09 3.19
N SER A 359 13.19 14.84 1.95
CA SER A 359 13.56 13.64 1.19
C SER A 359 15.08 13.53 1.02
N ARG A 360 15.74 14.60 0.63
CA ARG A 360 17.22 14.65 0.52
C ARG A 360 17.90 14.34 1.85
N ASN A 361 17.40 14.92 2.95
CA ASN A 361 17.93 14.67 4.29
C ASN A 361 17.73 13.19 4.69
N ASP A 362 16.58 12.60 4.41
CA ASP A 362 16.30 11.20 4.75
C ASP A 362 17.18 10.24 3.93
N LEU A 363 17.32 10.45 2.62
CA LEU A 363 18.19 9.63 1.77
C LEU A 363 19.68 9.80 2.14
N SER A 364 20.11 10.99 2.54
CA SER A 364 21.51 11.24 2.94
C SER A 364 21.99 10.41 4.13
N LYS A 365 21.08 9.85 4.92
CA LYS A 365 21.40 8.97 6.06
C LYS A 365 21.82 7.57 5.65
N VAL A 366 21.40 7.12 4.45
CA VAL A 366 21.51 5.73 4.01
C VAL A 366 22.15 5.57 2.63
N CYS A 367 22.35 6.65 1.91
CA CYS A 367 22.98 6.64 0.59
C CYS A 367 24.48 7.00 0.66
N VAL A 368 25.21 6.65 -0.37
CA VAL A 368 26.61 7.02 -0.55
C VAL A 368 26.71 8.55 -0.58
N ALA A 369 27.65 9.11 0.17
CA ALA A 369 27.84 10.55 0.23
C ALA A 369 28.11 11.15 -1.15
N GLY A 370 27.34 12.17 -1.52
CA GLY A 370 27.45 12.86 -2.82
C GLY A 370 26.64 12.24 -3.96
N THR A 371 25.91 11.14 -3.73
CA THR A 371 25.04 10.52 -4.76
C THR A 371 23.59 10.97 -4.66
N VAL A 372 23.19 11.63 -3.57
CA VAL A 372 21.80 12.12 -3.42
C VAL A 372 21.60 13.34 -4.32
N ASP A 373 20.73 13.18 -5.32
CA ASP A 373 20.44 14.20 -6.33
C ASP A 373 18.94 14.36 -6.56
N VAL A 374 18.53 15.52 -7.08
CA VAL A 374 17.16 15.82 -7.49
C VAL A 374 17.09 15.78 -9.00
N THR A 375 16.73 14.64 -9.55
CA THR A 375 16.74 14.40 -11.01
C THR A 375 15.58 15.05 -11.75
N GLN A 376 14.45 15.24 -11.04
CA GLN A 376 13.30 16.03 -11.50
C GLN A 376 12.89 17.00 -10.42
N PHE A 377 12.62 18.26 -10.76
CA PHE A 377 12.34 19.29 -9.78
C PHE A 377 11.13 20.14 -10.15
N MET A 378 10.08 20.09 -9.32
CA MET A 378 8.84 20.86 -9.46
C MET A 378 8.18 20.73 -10.85
N GLU A 379 8.05 19.51 -11.35
CA GLU A 379 7.31 19.23 -12.57
C GLU A 379 5.82 19.04 -12.30
N VAL A 380 4.97 19.43 -13.26
CA VAL A 380 3.52 19.19 -13.15
C VAL A 380 3.17 17.83 -13.71
N GLU A 381 2.80 16.91 -12.84
CA GLU A 381 2.21 15.63 -13.23
C GLU A 381 0.70 15.69 -13.24
N ARG A 382 0.10 15.08 -14.28
CA ARG A 382 -1.34 15.08 -14.53
C ARG A 382 -1.93 13.71 -14.31
N PHE A 383 -2.77 13.62 -13.28
CA PHE A 383 -3.58 12.45 -13.01
C PHE A 383 -4.99 12.61 -13.59
N SER A 384 -5.85 11.60 -13.44
CA SER A 384 -7.18 11.60 -14.06
C SER A 384 -8.05 12.81 -13.67
N HIS A 385 -8.01 13.25 -12.42
CA HIS A 385 -8.89 14.30 -11.88
C HIS A 385 -8.14 15.50 -11.29
N ILE A 386 -6.83 15.37 -11.10
CA ILE A 386 -6.01 16.35 -10.40
C ILE A 386 -4.62 16.41 -11.05
N MET A 387 -3.92 17.54 -10.89
CA MET A 387 -2.50 17.68 -11.20
C MET A 387 -1.74 18.09 -9.95
N HIS A 388 -0.49 17.66 -9.82
CA HIS A 388 0.39 17.94 -8.69
C HIS A 388 1.74 18.46 -9.14
N LEU A 389 2.44 19.16 -8.22
CA LEU A 389 3.88 19.37 -8.31
C LEU A 389 4.57 18.10 -7.81
N VAL A 390 5.48 17.56 -8.61
CA VAL A 390 6.25 16.36 -8.31
C VAL A 390 7.73 16.64 -8.47
N SER A 391 8.53 16.04 -7.63
CA SER A 391 9.98 15.98 -7.78
C SER A 391 10.45 14.54 -7.58
N THR A 392 11.65 14.22 -8.09
CA THR A 392 12.28 12.92 -7.92
C THR A 392 13.63 13.12 -7.25
N VAL A 393 13.81 12.49 -6.10
CA VAL A 393 15.07 12.46 -5.38
C VAL A 393 15.62 11.03 -5.42
N VAL A 394 16.85 10.89 -5.89
CA VAL A 394 17.52 9.59 -6.04
C VAL A 394 18.80 9.54 -5.19
N GLY A 395 19.27 8.34 -4.89
CA GLY A 395 20.54 8.11 -4.24
C GLY A 395 21.01 6.67 -4.42
N GLU A 396 22.32 6.45 -4.39
CA GLU A 396 22.92 5.11 -4.39
C GLU A 396 22.97 4.57 -2.96
N LEU A 397 22.40 3.40 -2.70
CA LEU A 397 22.40 2.77 -1.39
C LEU A 397 23.82 2.50 -0.91
N ALA A 398 24.13 2.93 0.31
CA ALA A 398 25.47 2.70 0.86
C ALA A 398 25.73 1.19 1.08
N PRO A 399 26.97 0.68 0.86
CA PRO A 399 27.26 -0.75 0.92
C PRO A 399 26.91 -1.44 2.25
N HIS A 400 26.86 -0.68 3.35
CA HIS A 400 26.52 -1.18 4.69
C HIS A 400 25.03 -1.07 5.02
N ALA A 401 24.25 -0.36 4.19
CA ALA A 401 22.82 -0.17 4.38
C ALA A 401 22.02 -1.21 3.58
N LYS A 402 20.83 -1.52 4.04
CA LYS A 402 19.86 -2.41 3.42
C LYS A 402 18.53 -1.70 3.22
N ALA A 403 17.62 -2.29 2.44
CA ALA A 403 16.27 -1.73 2.23
C ALA A 403 15.54 -1.41 3.54
N TYR A 404 15.72 -2.22 4.58
CA TYR A 404 15.18 -1.94 5.91
C TYR A 404 15.70 -0.62 6.51
N ASP A 405 17.00 -0.31 6.32
CA ASP A 405 17.58 0.95 6.83
C ASP A 405 17.01 2.16 6.08
N VAL A 406 16.71 1.99 4.78
CA VAL A 406 16.04 3.00 3.97
C VAL A 406 14.63 3.24 4.51
N LEU A 407 13.85 2.18 4.76
CA LEU A 407 12.53 2.28 5.37
C LEU A 407 12.58 3.03 6.70
N LYS A 408 13.49 2.65 7.59
CA LYS A 408 13.69 3.30 8.89
C LYS A 408 14.05 4.79 8.76
N ALA A 409 14.87 5.16 7.78
CA ALA A 409 15.32 6.54 7.58
C ALA A 409 14.21 7.45 7.03
N THR A 410 13.31 6.91 6.22
CA THR A 410 12.24 7.66 5.55
C THR A 410 10.92 7.67 6.33
N PHE A 411 10.66 6.66 7.15
CA PHE A 411 9.42 6.51 7.91
C PHE A 411 9.35 7.43 9.15
N PRO A 412 8.15 7.96 9.49
CA PRO A 412 6.99 8.08 8.61
C PRO A 412 7.16 9.22 7.61
N ALA A 413 6.31 9.23 6.57
CA ALA A 413 6.31 10.30 5.58
C ALA A 413 6.14 11.69 6.20
N GLY A 414 6.90 12.66 5.71
CA GLY A 414 6.77 14.06 6.14
C GLY A 414 5.41 14.65 5.82
N THR A 415 4.83 14.25 4.70
CA THR A 415 3.47 14.59 4.26
C THR A 415 2.36 14.10 5.19
N LEU A 416 2.67 13.19 6.12
CA LEU A 416 1.74 12.62 7.12
C LEU A 416 2.11 12.97 8.57
N SER A 417 3.31 13.50 8.81
CA SER A 417 3.78 13.88 10.15
C SER A 417 3.90 15.39 10.32
N GLY A 418 4.80 15.99 9.60
CA GLY A 418 5.15 17.42 9.68
C GLY A 418 6.65 17.62 9.80
N ALA A 419 7.06 18.86 9.97
CA ALA A 419 8.46 19.25 10.02
C ALA A 419 8.71 20.27 11.16
N PRO A 420 9.77 20.08 11.99
CA PRO A 420 10.67 18.94 12.09
C PRO A 420 9.97 17.68 12.60
N LYS A 421 10.27 16.54 11.96
CA LYS A 421 9.59 15.25 12.20
C LYS A 421 9.47 14.86 13.69
N PRO A 422 10.54 14.87 14.52
CA PRO A 422 10.43 14.43 15.92
C PRO A 422 9.51 15.30 16.78
N ARG A 423 9.43 16.62 16.55
CA ARG A 423 8.52 17.48 17.31
C ARG A 423 7.08 17.34 16.82
N ALA A 424 6.88 17.25 15.51
CA ALA A 424 5.57 17.01 14.93
C ALA A 424 4.94 15.71 15.45
N LEU A 425 5.70 14.60 15.52
CA LEU A 425 5.24 13.31 16.07
C LEU A 425 4.76 13.43 17.53
N ARG A 426 5.53 14.15 18.39
CA ARG A 426 5.12 14.37 19.78
C ARG A 426 3.86 15.22 19.89
N LEU A 427 3.76 16.24 19.05
CA LEU A 427 2.58 17.10 19.01
C LEU A 427 1.34 16.34 18.58
N LEU A 428 1.48 15.41 17.62
CA LEU A 428 0.38 14.54 17.18
C LEU A 428 -0.11 13.60 18.30
N ASP A 429 0.80 13.04 19.10
CA ASP A 429 0.42 12.26 20.28
C ASP A 429 -0.38 13.08 21.32
N GLU A 430 -0.11 14.39 21.42
CA GLU A 430 -0.82 15.31 22.30
C GLU A 430 -2.19 15.74 21.74
N LEU A 431 -2.33 15.78 20.41
CA LEU A 431 -3.50 16.32 19.73
C LEU A 431 -4.53 15.26 19.36
N GLU A 432 -4.09 14.14 18.81
CA GLU A 432 -4.99 13.11 18.28
C GLU A 432 -5.50 12.18 19.42
N PRO A 433 -6.82 11.96 19.52
CA PRO A 433 -7.38 11.17 20.63
C PRO A 433 -7.12 9.66 20.51
N HIS A 434 -6.96 9.16 19.28
CA HIS A 434 -6.84 7.73 18.99
C HIS A 434 -5.61 7.43 18.14
N ARG A 435 -5.08 6.22 18.27
CA ARG A 435 -4.01 5.70 17.40
C ARG A 435 -4.45 5.72 15.94
N ARG A 436 -3.50 6.00 15.06
CA ARG A 436 -3.74 6.01 13.61
C ARG A 436 -3.87 4.62 13.00
N GLY A 437 -3.27 3.62 13.63
CA GLY A 437 -3.23 2.26 13.09
C GLY A 437 -2.55 2.21 11.72
N ILE A 438 -3.29 1.86 10.68
CA ILE A 438 -2.75 1.73 9.31
C ILE A 438 -2.48 3.09 8.68
N TYR A 439 -3.29 4.10 8.96
CA TYR A 439 -3.19 5.42 8.33
C TYR A 439 -1.84 6.09 8.61
N GLY A 440 -1.19 6.53 7.54
CA GLY A 440 0.14 7.16 7.61
C GLY A 440 1.29 6.18 7.83
N GLY A 441 0.99 4.89 8.02
CA GLY A 441 1.95 3.81 7.89
C GLY A 441 2.32 3.53 6.42
N VAL A 442 2.84 2.35 6.14
CA VAL A 442 3.21 1.94 4.79
C VAL A 442 2.63 0.59 4.42
N VAL A 443 2.41 0.40 3.14
CA VAL A 443 2.00 -0.86 2.51
C VAL A 443 2.93 -1.17 1.35
N GLY A 444 3.27 -2.43 1.17
CA GLY A 444 4.15 -2.84 0.08
C GLY A 444 4.93 -4.10 0.40
N TYR A 445 6.12 -4.21 -0.13
CA TYR A 445 6.97 -5.38 0.03
C TYR A 445 8.44 -5.04 0.32
N LEU A 446 9.10 -6.00 0.97
CA LEU A 446 10.53 -6.08 1.18
C LEU A 446 10.99 -7.40 0.56
N ASP A 447 11.62 -7.36 -0.62
CA ASP A 447 12.12 -8.56 -1.31
C ASP A 447 13.40 -9.08 -0.64
N PHE A 448 13.57 -10.40 -0.58
CA PHE A 448 14.77 -11.00 0.00
C PHE A 448 16.03 -10.79 -0.83
N ALA A 449 15.91 -10.38 -2.10
CA ALA A 449 17.03 -9.96 -2.93
C ALA A 449 17.46 -8.49 -2.68
N GLY A 450 16.77 -7.78 -1.77
CA GLY A 450 17.13 -6.44 -1.34
C GLY A 450 16.37 -5.31 -2.00
N ASP A 451 15.44 -5.59 -2.90
CA ASP A 451 14.52 -4.61 -3.46
C ASP A 451 13.37 -4.30 -2.45
N MET A 452 12.81 -3.12 -2.54
CA MET A 452 11.69 -2.69 -1.70
C MET A 452 10.81 -1.71 -2.47
N ASP A 453 9.51 -1.79 -2.25
CA ASP A 453 8.56 -0.80 -2.74
C ASP A 453 7.47 -0.59 -1.69
N MET A 454 7.46 0.61 -1.10
CA MET A 454 6.56 0.99 0.00
C MET A 454 5.78 2.24 -0.35
N ALA A 455 4.46 2.09 -0.44
CA ALA A 455 3.53 3.21 -0.54
C ALA A 455 3.08 3.69 0.84
N ILE A 456 2.75 4.96 0.95
CA ILE A 456 2.14 5.51 2.15
C ILE A 456 0.70 5.00 2.25
N ALA A 457 0.29 4.50 3.42
CA ALA A 457 -1.06 3.99 3.62
C ALA A 457 -2.05 5.14 3.84
N ILE A 458 -2.51 5.70 2.72
CA ILE A 458 -3.54 6.76 2.64
C ILE A 458 -4.60 6.37 1.61
N ARG A 459 -5.74 7.06 1.62
CA ARG A 459 -6.87 6.72 0.72
C ARG A 459 -7.28 5.26 0.84
N SER A 460 -7.28 4.76 2.07
CA SER A 460 -7.47 3.35 2.39
C SER A 460 -8.59 3.16 3.39
N ALA A 461 -9.27 2.03 3.27
CA ALA A 461 -10.26 1.56 4.21
C ALA A 461 -9.73 0.29 4.91
N LEU A 462 -9.81 0.28 6.23
CA LEU A 462 -9.75 -0.93 7.04
C LEU A 462 -11.16 -1.49 7.14
N LEU A 463 -11.34 -2.75 6.78
CA LEU A 463 -12.60 -3.47 6.86
C LEU A 463 -12.51 -4.57 7.91
N ARG A 464 -13.33 -4.48 8.95
CA ARG A 464 -13.31 -5.42 10.06
C ARG A 464 -14.67 -5.49 10.75
N GLU A 465 -15.13 -6.68 11.08
CA GLU A 465 -16.35 -6.90 11.88
C GLU A 465 -17.59 -6.15 11.37
N GLY A 466 -17.76 -6.11 10.04
CA GLY A 466 -18.91 -5.43 9.42
C GLY A 466 -18.82 -3.90 9.40
N ARG A 467 -17.67 -3.33 9.70
CA ARG A 467 -17.41 -1.89 9.67
C ARG A 467 -16.22 -1.54 8.77
N ALA A 468 -16.26 -0.34 8.25
CA ALA A 468 -15.16 0.30 7.53
C ALA A 468 -14.65 1.51 8.32
N TYR A 469 -13.33 1.63 8.38
CA TYR A 469 -12.61 2.73 9.03
C TYR A 469 -11.71 3.39 8.00
N VAL A 470 -11.91 4.69 7.81
CA VAL A 470 -11.13 5.51 6.87
C VAL A 470 -10.58 6.71 7.63
N GLN A 471 -9.29 6.96 7.52
CA GLN A 471 -8.65 8.11 8.17
C GLN A 471 -8.05 9.05 7.12
N ALA A 472 -8.13 10.35 7.38
CA ALA A 472 -7.57 11.39 6.53
C ALA A 472 -7.13 12.58 7.34
N GLY A 473 -6.07 13.27 6.89
CA GLY A 473 -5.51 14.43 7.56
C GLY A 473 -5.19 15.57 6.60
N GLY A 474 -5.06 16.76 7.18
CA GLY A 474 -4.64 18.00 6.54
C GLY A 474 -3.33 18.52 7.12
N GLY A 475 -2.48 19.10 6.27
CA GLY A 475 -1.24 19.76 6.68
C GLY A 475 -1.51 21.17 7.19
N ILE A 476 -1.36 21.38 8.49
CA ILE A 476 -1.59 22.67 9.14
C ILE A 476 -0.32 23.51 9.07
N VAL A 477 -0.45 24.71 8.55
CA VAL A 477 0.57 25.76 8.50
C VAL A 477 0.02 27.05 9.12
N ALA A 478 0.84 28.06 9.32
CA ALA A 478 0.45 29.32 9.99
C ALA A 478 -0.80 29.96 9.35
N ASP A 479 -0.89 29.95 8.03
CA ASP A 479 -1.98 30.57 7.27
C ASP A 479 -3.19 29.64 7.03
N SER A 480 -3.19 28.42 7.58
CA SER A 480 -4.29 27.47 7.42
C SER A 480 -5.61 28.03 7.92
N HIS A 481 -6.66 27.87 7.10
CA HIS A 481 -8.03 28.26 7.42
C HIS A 481 -8.81 27.02 7.91
N LYS A 482 -9.16 26.99 9.19
CA LYS A 482 -9.73 25.82 9.87
C LYS A 482 -10.87 25.11 9.13
N PRO A 483 -11.93 25.81 8.68
CA PRO A 483 -13.02 25.14 7.95
C PRO A 483 -12.56 24.49 6.64
N SER A 484 -11.57 25.08 5.96
CA SER A 484 -11.01 24.51 4.73
C SER A 484 -10.21 23.25 5.01
N GLU A 485 -9.40 23.24 6.07
CA GLU A 485 -8.65 22.05 6.50
C GLU A 485 -9.58 20.91 6.94
N ALA A 486 -10.65 21.23 7.67
CA ALA A 486 -11.66 20.25 8.04
C ALA A 486 -12.35 19.66 6.80
N LEU A 487 -12.74 20.47 5.83
CA LEU A 487 -13.33 20.03 4.57
C LEU A 487 -12.35 19.18 3.75
N GLU A 488 -11.06 19.50 3.78
CA GLU A 488 -10.02 18.74 3.09
C GLU A 488 -9.95 17.30 3.60
N THR A 489 -10.08 17.06 4.91
CA THR A 489 -10.10 15.69 5.45
C THR A 489 -11.31 14.90 4.96
N VAL A 490 -12.48 15.52 4.88
CA VAL A 490 -13.71 14.91 4.32
C VAL A 490 -13.49 14.54 2.86
N ASN A 491 -12.94 15.46 2.05
CA ASN A 491 -12.65 15.23 0.64
C ASN A 491 -11.63 14.10 0.43
N LYS A 492 -10.59 14.03 1.27
CA LYS A 492 -9.59 12.97 1.21
C LYS A 492 -10.13 11.60 1.62
N ALA A 493 -11.09 11.54 2.53
CA ALA A 493 -11.76 10.32 2.95
C ALA A 493 -12.86 9.86 1.97
N ALA A 494 -13.36 10.75 1.12
CA ALA A 494 -14.55 10.51 0.30
C ALA A 494 -14.44 9.31 -0.65
N ALA A 495 -13.28 9.10 -1.29
CA ALA A 495 -13.14 8.03 -2.29
C ALA A 495 -13.26 6.62 -1.66
N PRO A 496 -12.51 6.26 -0.58
CA PRO A 496 -12.69 4.97 0.07
C PRO A 496 -14.08 4.81 0.72
N LEU A 497 -14.63 5.84 1.36
CA LEU A 497 -15.98 5.79 1.95
C LEU A 497 -17.06 5.54 0.90
N ARG A 498 -16.99 6.24 -0.23
CA ARG A 498 -17.87 6.02 -1.37
C ARG A 498 -17.74 4.60 -1.91
N ALA A 499 -16.51 4.09 -2.02
CA ALA A 499 -16.29 2.73 -2.50
C ALA A 499 -16.92 1.68 -1.57
N VAL A 500 -16.79 1.84 -0.26
CA VAL A 500 -17.43 0.99 0.74
C VAL A 500 -18.95 1.02 0.61
N HIS A 501 -19.55 2.22 0.57
CA HIS A 501 -20.99 2.39 0.44
C HIS A 501 -21.52 1.79 -0.86
N THR A 502 -20.88 2.13 -1.98
CA THR A 502 -21.32 1.72 -3.32
C THR A 502 -21.15 0.22 -3.54
N ALA A 503 -20.10 -0.40 -2.97
CA ALA A 503 -19.90 -1.84 -3.05
C ALA A 503 -21.06 -2.64 -2.47
N GLY A 504 -21.73 -2.11 -1.45
CA GLY A 504 -22.93 -2.73 -0.87
C GLY A 504 -24.15 -2.73 -1.81
N SER A 505 -24.13 -1.93 -2.88
CA SER A 505 -25.19 -1.84 -3.90
C SER A 505 -24.81 -2.45 -5.26
N LEU A 506 -23.67 -3.13 -5.36
CA LEU A 506 -23.28 -3.86 -6.57
C LEU A 506 -24.32 -4.92 -6.92
N GLN A 507 -24.90 -4.81 -8.10
CA GLN A 507 -25.85 -5.78 -8.63
C GLN A 507 -25.21 -6.60 -9.73
N ASN A 508 -25.25 -7.92 -9.59
CA ASN A 508 -24.88 -8.82 -10.68
C ASN A 508 -25.98 -8.76 -11.74
N ILE A 509 -25.57 -8.56 -12.99
CA ILE A 509 -26.48 -8.48 -14.13
C ILE A 509 -26.32 -9.69 -15.06
N SER A 510 -27.43 -10.06 -15.69
CA SER A 510 -27.50 -11.01 -16.80
C SER A 510 -28.24 -10.36 -17.97
N ALA A 511 -28.22 -11.01 -19.13
CA ALA A 511 -28.99 -10.52 -20.29
C ALA A 511 -30.50 -10.35 -19.99
N GLU A 512 -31.03 -11.10 -19.02
CA GLU A 512 -32.44 -11.02 -18.61
C GLU A 512 -32.72 -9.83 -17.66
N THR A 513 -31.70 -9.31 -16.97
CA THR A 513 -31.85 -8.24 -15.98
C THR A 513 -31.41 -6.86 -16.49
N VAL A 514 -30.89 -6.79 -17.71
CA VAL A 514 -30.51 -5.52 -18.35
C VAL A 514 -31.76 -4.68 -18.64
N ARG A 515 -31.75 -3.41 -18.23
CA ARG A 515 -32.83 -2.44 -18.50
C ARG A 515 -32.51 -1.68 -19.79
N ASP A 516 -33.50 -1.60 -20.68
CA ASP A 516 -33.41 -0.74 -21.86
C ASP A 516 -33.46 0.75 -21.49
N ALA A 517 -32.71 1.59 -22.17
CA ALA A 517 -32.64 3.02 -21.92
C ALA A 517 -33.94 3.82 -22.10
N GLY A 518 -35.05 3.14 -22.45
CA GLY A 518 -36.37 3.72 -22.64
C GLY A 518 -37.43 3.36 -21.60
N THR A 519 -37.14 2.46 -20.66
CA THR A 519 -38.12 2.02 -19.64
C THR A 519 -37.88 2.71 -18.29
N VAL A 520 -37.84 4.04 -18.28
CA VAL A 520 -38.12 4.78 -17.05
C VAL A 520 -39.63 4.77 -16.92
N ASP A 521 -40.15 3.95 -16.01
CA ASP A 521 -41.58 3.95 -15.64
C ASP A 521 -42.00 5.39 -15.36
N GLY A 522 -42.80 5.95 -16.27
CA GLY A 522 -43.50 7.18 -16.06
C GLY A 522 -44.55 6.97 -14.94
N GLY A 523 -44.09 7.11 -13.70
CA GLY A 523 -44.99 7.25 -12.54
C GLY A 523 -45.88 8.46 -12.79
N THR A 524 -47.10 8.23 -13.25
CA THR A 524 -48.15 9.23 -13.29
C THR A 524 -48.32 9.84 -11.90
N PRO A 525 -48.28 11.16 -11.75
CA PRO A 525 -48.63 11.77 -10.49
C PRO A 525 -50.16 11.57 -10.30
N THR A 526 -50.53 10.73 -9.35
CA THR A 526 -51.89 10.69 -8.87
C THR A 526 -52.18 12.00 -8.17
N SER A 527 -53.19 12.66 -8.67
CA SER A 527 -53.87 13.89 -8.25
C SER A 527 -54.10 14.01 -6.75
#